data_3cabf538e4c132fcd2a43ca2dd8356c5
#
_entry.id   3cabf538e4c132fcd2a43ca2dd8356c5
#
_cell.length_a   1.000
_cell.length_b   1.000
_cell.length_c   1.000
_cell.angle_alpha   90.00
_cell.angle_beta   90.00
_cell.angle_gamma   90.00
#
_symmetry.space_group_name_H-M   'P 1'
#
loop_
_entity.id
_entity.type
_entity.pdbx_description
1 polymer ?
#
loop_
_entity_poly.entity_id
_entity_poly.type
_entity_poly.pdbx_seq_one_letter_code
_entity_poly.pdbx_strand_id
1 'polypeptide(L)'
;PKFYNETSEKPVNYEFLLEGSGWRLNISDLPANTPVMISFLCTVTEAANGMESINVANVQAQNAPVSQDDAEVYVNTAVLSIEKSFQNPYLAAGDGRAENEFRVGEQVNYQVTVNNLQKGSIARNLVISDLSLPEGLALDGAEDAVTVSGVPAVIQNPVAGTDDAGNQLNPENYKETVEKPVSCQVTRQGTGWIVTISDLPYQTPVTVNFRCTAQESVNGMEIVNTAQAYADNAQKVKDSSKIWVNSPVLKVEKTTDKPFYKYGDIITYRIVLTQEQTGCVARNVTLQDVIDTQGVRLLKDSVILMDEKGNVADADVQINDDNTFLMSTGRTLVRDSRYSICDNDKGGLFEQVMYNPLDCQEQKSMIVEYQAAVIDAALAGQKVHNTAVADSSEKIPATGEAETEVHSPILEIVKESDKKEYASGEKGYYKLTVRQLREDVTDQNIVIEDKLETQGASIVKDSIFVKKNGIELKDAKIEADDTGFVIQTGASLSDMDKIEVCYEMVFKTESTEPEKIVNTAKARGDISPEITAQQEAYVKAKAEPTATPTPSVTPKPTETPKPTETPKPTEVPKPTEQPKATPTPSV
;
A
#
# COMPACT_ATOMS: atom_id res chain seq x y z
N PRO A 1 38.84 -40.79 101.45
CA PRO A 1 39.15 -40.24 100.15
C PRO A 1 40.42 -39.44 100.25
N LYS A 2 41.51 -39.83 99.51
CA LYS A 2 42.75 -39.05 99.39
C LYS A 2 42.40 -37.88 98.45
N PHE A 3 42.44 -36.69 99.01
CA PHE A 3 42.42 -35.49 98.18
C PHE A 3 43.85 -35.35 97.59
N TYR A 4 43.94 -35.41 96.27
CA TYR A 4 45.14 -35.07 95.52
C TYR A 4 45.28 -33.55 95.57
N ASN A 5 46.31 -33.10 96.32
CA ASN A 5 46.75 -31.72 96.42
C ASN A 5 48.02 -31.54 95.59
N GLU A 6 48.12 -32.09 94.47
CA GLU A 6 49.20 -31.75 93.51
C GLU A 6 48.71 -30.76 92.48
N THR A 7 49.00 -29.52 92.68
CA THR A 7 48.98 -28.47 91.59
C THR A 7 50.30 -28.56 90.83
N SER A 8 50.35 -29.49 89.91
CA SER A 8 51.39 -29.48 88.86
C SER A 8 50.77 -28.94 87.59
N GLU A 9 51.36 -27.88 87.02
CA GLU A 9 51.03 -27.43 85.69
C GLU A 9 51.43 -28.53 84.70
N LYS A 10 50.45 -29.21 84.16
CA LYS A 10 50.62 -30.21 83.11
C LYS A 10 50.19 -29.57 81.77
N PRO A 11 51.13 -29.57 80.79
CA PRO A 11 50.74 -29.04 79.48
C PRO A 11 49.68 -29.93 78.86
N VAL A 12 48.68 -29.29 78.31
CA VAL A 12 47.63 -29.95 77.49
C VAL A 12 48.13 -30.01 76.06
N ASN A 13 48.33 -31.23 75.58
CA ASN A 13 48.76 -31.48 74.21
C ASN A 13 47.47 -31.75 73.35
N TYR A 14 47.52 -31.29 72.11
CA TYR A 14 46.53 -31.64 71.15
C TYR A 14 47.18 -32.02 69.82
N GLU A 15 46.48 -32.86 69.07
CA GLU A 15 46.86 -33.28 67.71
C GLU A 15 45.66 -33.22 66.83
N PHE A 16 45.78 -32.48 65.73
CA PHE A 16 44.72 -32.36 64.71
C PHE A 16 45.07 -33.21 63.50
N LEU A 17 44.19 -34.13 63.10
CA LEU A 17 44.38 -35.07 62.03
C LEU A 17 43.27 -34.92 61.02
N LEU A 18 43.59 -34.85 59.71
CA LEU A 18 42.58 -34.95 58.63
C LEU A 18 42.38 -36.43 58.29
N GLU A 19 41.18 -36.94 58.35
CA GLU A 19 40.87 -38.34 58.11
C GLU A 19 39.72 -38.44 57.05
N GLY A 20 40.02 -38.90 55.84
CA GLY A 20 39.08 -39.00 54.77
C GLY A 20 38.45 -37.62 54.42
N SER A 21 37.11 -37.46 54.48
CA SER A 21 36.39 -36.20 54.28
C SER A 21 36.21 -35.39 55.57
N GLY A 22 36.70 -35.86 56.69
CA GLY A 22 36.53 -35.25 58.01
C GLY A 22 37.83 -34.94 58.71
N TRP A 23 37.76 -34.80 60.03
CA TRP A 23 38.90 -34.50 60.93
C TRP A 23 38.75 -35.16 62.28
N ARG A 24 39.87 -35.33 62.96
CA ARG A 24 39.91 -35.75 64.36
C ARG A 24 40.84 -34.82 65.13
N LEU A 25 40.33 -34.40 66.29
CA LEU A 25 41.19 -33.67 67.27
C LEU A 25 41.32 -34.53 68.51
N ASN A 26 42.59 -34.90 68.79
CA ASN A 26 42.97 -35.58 70.06
C ASN A 26 43.47 -34.53 71.04
N ILE A 27 42.87 -34.50 72.23
CA ILE A 27 43.29 -33.61 73.31
C ILE A 27 43.64 -34.48 74.53
N SER A 28 44.82 -34.25 75.18
CA SER A 28 45.25 -35.07 76.26
C SER A 28 44.40 -35.00 77.51
N ASP A 29 43.89 -33.82 77.87
CA ASP A 29 43.13 -33.55 79.07
C ASP A 29 42.18 -32.38 78.84
N LEU A 30 40.96 -32.53 79.29
CA LEU A 30 39.91 -31.47 79.20
C LEU A 30 39.35 -31.21 80.56
N PRO A 31 39.67 -30.09 81.25
CA PRO A 31 39.09 -29.73 82.53
C PRO A 31 37.60 -29.36 82.46
N ALA A 32 36.97 -29.48 83.61
CA ALA A 32 35.56 -29.05 83.69
C ALA A 32 35.38 -27.56 83.34
N ASN A 33 34.30 -27.23 82.64
CA ASN A 33 33.99 -25.86 82.20
C ASN A 33 35.05 -25.20 81.32
N THR A 34 35.84 -25.98 80.56
CA THR A 34 36.82 -25.49 79.63
C THR A 34 36.40 -25.82 78.20
N PRO A 35 35.66 -24.93 77.54
CA PRO A 35 35.15 -25.20 76.20
C PRO A 35 36.33 -25.18 75.19
N VAL A 36 36.35 -26.14 74.29
CA VAL A 36 37.25 -26.16 73.10
C VAL A 36 36.39 -25.88 71.90
N MET A 37 36.76 -24.85 71.16
CA MET A 37 36.09 -24.48 69.94
C MET A 37 36.89 -24.91 68.72
N ILE A 38 36.30 -25.61 67.80
CA ILE A 38 36.84 -26.03 66.53
C ILE A 38 36.11 -25.37 65.41
N SER A 39 36.83 -24.61 64.57
CA SER A 39 36.19 -23.97 63.38
C SER A 39 36.84 -24.56 62.12
N PHE A 40 36.06 -24.93 61.18
CA PHE A 40 36.52 -25.46 59.88
C PHE A 40 35.64 -24.99 58.74
N LEU A 41 36.17 -24.98 57.52
CA LEU A 41 35.48 -24.58 56.31
C LEU A 41 35.22 -25.81 55.46
N CYS A 42 34.01 -25.94 54.96
CA CYS A 42 33.63 -26.93 53.95
C CYS A 42 33.18 -26.27 52.68
N THR A 43 33.48 -26.85 51.53
CA THR A 43 32.95 -26.45 50.24
C THR A 43 31.77 -27.33 49.87
N VAL A 44 30.65 -26.72 49.58
CA VAL A 44 29.49 -27.43 49.05
C VAL A 44 29.75 -27.83 47.59
N THR A 45 29.53 -29.10 47.29
CA THR A 45 29.74 -29.63 45.92
C THR A 45 28.40 -29.76 45.18
N GLU A 46 28.47 -29.83 43.86
CA GLU A 46 27.33 -30.07 42.98
C GLU A 46 26.50 -31.30 43.38
N ALA A 47 27.18 -32.34 43.86
CA ALA A 47 26.52 -33.60 44.26
C ALA A 47 25.56 -33.43 45.44
N ALA A 48 25.70 -32.37 46.24
CA ALA A 48 24.79 -32.06 47.38
C ALA A 48 23.61 -31.20 46.96
N ASN A 49 23.56 -30.73 45.71
CA ASN A 49 22.51 -29.80 45.27
C ASN A 49 21.11 -30.45 45.27
N GLY A 50 20.15 -29.79 45.88
CA GLY A 50 18.78 -30.27 46.07
C GLY A 50 18.69 -31.31 47.20
N MET A 51 19.70 -31.47 48.05
CA MET A 51 19.73 -32.41 49.15
C MET A 51 20.05 -31.69 50.46
N GLU A 52 19.61 -32.32 51.54
CA GLU A 52 20.05 -32.00 52.89
C GLU A 52 21.38 -32.69 53.17
N SER A 53 22.35 -31.96 53.69
CA SER A 53 23.66 -32.47 54.07
C SER A 53 23.81 -32.36 55.56
N ILE A 54 23.96 -33.52 56.25
CA ILE A 54 24.09 -33.61 57.69
C ILE A 54 25.56 -33.80 58.05
N ASN A 55 26.08 -32.91 58.85
CA ASN A 55 27.42 -33.03 59.41
C ASN A 55 27.38 -33.42 60.90
N VAL A 56 27.96 -34.57 61.24
CA VAL A 56 27.87 -35.15 62.59
C VAL A 56 29.23 -35.02 63.31
N ALA A 57 29.22 -34.44 64.48
CA ALA A 57 30.38 -34.37 65.35
C ALA A 57 30.23 -35.32 66.58
N ASN A 58 31.29 -36.10 66.84
CA ASN A 58 31.31 -37.00 67.98
C ASN A 58 32.47 -36.60 68.91
N VAL A 59 32.20 -36.66 70.22
CA VAL A 59 33.20 -36.48 71.23
C VAL A 59 33.17 -37.65 72.19
N GLN A 60 34.37 -38.15 72.55
CA GLN A 60 34.57 -39.24 73.53
C GLN A 60 35.84 -39.06 74.36
N ALA A 61 35.81 -39.58 75.55
CA ALA A 61 37.01 -39.67 76.39
C ALA A 61 37.07 -41.04 77.09
N GLN A 62 38.24 -41.43 77.54
CA GLN A 62 38.39 -42.72 78.23
C GLN A 62 37.50 -42.83 79.50
N ASN A 63 37.20 -41.72 80.13
CA ASN A 63 36.39 -41.62 81.34
C ASN A 63 35.02 -40.93 81.14
N ALA A 64 34.59 -40.72 79.89
CA ALA A 64 33.31 -40.14 79.62
C ALA A 64 32.60 -40.91 78.45
N PRO A 65 31.27 -41.05 78.53
CA PRO A 65 30.51 -41.65 77.41
C PRO A 65 30.66 -40.80 76.12
N VAL A 66 30.39 -41.44 74.99
CA VAL A 66 30.31 -40.74 73.71
C VAL A 66 29.12 -39.75 73.74
N SER A 67 29.41 -38.56 73.32
CA SER A 67 28.37 -37.55 73.03
C SER A 67 28.44 -37.16 71.55
N GLN A 68 27.33 -36.94 70.95
CA GLN A 68 27.18 -36.62 69.52
C GLN A 68 26.24 -35.44 69.36
N ASP A 69 26.54 -34.62 68.37
CA ASP A 69 25.65 -33.56 67.89
C ASP A 69 25.85 -33.41 66.38
N ASP A 70 24.87 -32.84 65.68
CA ASP A 70 24.87 -32.67 64.25
C ASP A 70 24.37 -31.30 63.82
N ALA A 71 24.72 -30.93 62.58
CA ALA A 71 24.25 -29.73 61.92
C ALA A 71 23.84 -30.07 60.50
N GLU A 72 22.68 -29.59 60.11
CA GLU A 72 22.07 -29.80 58.79
C GLU A 72 22.19 -28.55 57.90
N VAL A 73 22.48 -28.75 56.62
CA VAL A 73 22.54 -27.70 55.61
C VAL A 73 21.79 -28.17 54.39
N TYR A 74 20.79 -27.42 53.96
CA TYR A 74 20.06 -27.66 52.72
C TYR A 74 20.71 -26.87 51.58
N VAL A 75 21.10 -27.57 50.52
CA VAL A 75 21.72 -26.98 49.32
C VAL A 75 20.65 -26.72 48.25
N ASN A 76 20.44 -25.46 47.94
CA ASN A 76 19.37 -25.03 47.03
C ASN A 76 19.97 -24.11 45.92
N THR A 77 20.54 -24.71 44.91
CA THR A 77 20.95 -24.02 43.70
C THR A 77 20.01 -24.47 42.59
N ALA A 78 19.19 -23.57 42.07
CA ALA A 78 18.29 -23.87 40.98
C ALA A 78 18.99 -23.82 39.61
N VAL A 79 18.51 -24.64 38.68
CA VAL A 79 18.97 -24.68 37.28
C VAL A 79 17.78 -24.31 36.39
N LEU A 80 17.84 -23.12 35.81
CA LEU A 80 16.76 -22.64 34.96
C LEU A 80 16.98 -23.07 33.51
N SER A 81 15.86 -23.41 32.82
CA SER A 81 15.77 -23.40 31.36
C SER A 81 14.78 -22.33 30.92
N ILE A 82 15.01 -21.77 29.73
CA ILE A 82 14.11 -20.82 29.08
C ILE A 82 13.96 -21.24 27.62
N GLU A 83 12.72 -21.17 27.13
CA GLU A 83 12.38 -21.39 25.72
C GLU A 83 11.49 -20.23 25.27
N LYS A 84 11.87 -19.58 24.16
CA LYS A 84 11.10 -18.50 23.56
C LYS A 84 10.64 -18.90 22.16
N SER A 85 9.35 -18.88 21.96
CA SER A 85 8.69 -19.22 20.71
C SER A 85 7.63 -18.17 20.33
N PHE A 86 7.00 -18.35 19.20
CA PHE A 86 5.84 -17.55 18.76
C PHE A 86 4.81 -18.45 18.07
N GLN A 87 3.60 -17.94 17.92
CA GLN A 87 2.56 -18.54 17.10
C GLN A 87 2.15 -17.56 16.01
N ASN A 88 2.04 -18.07 14.79
CA ASN A 88 1.55 -17.31 13.64
C ASN A 88 0.13 -17.76 13.30
N PRO A 89 -0.91 -16.98 13.69
CA PRO A 89 -2.31 -17.31 13.41
C PRO A 89 -2.75 -17.05 11.98
N TYR A 90 -1.87 -16.43 11.16
CA TYR A 90 -2.19 -15.99 9.79
C TYR A 90 -1.77 -17.01 8.73
N LEU A 91 -1.23 -18.15 9.12
CA LEU A 91 -0.84 -19.20 8.20
C LEU A 91 -2.07 -19.80 7.51
N ALA A 92 -2.10 -19.74 6.17
CA ALA A 92 -3.12 -20.36 5.36
C ALA A 92 -2.50 -21.37 4.37
N ALA A 93 -3.21 -22.45 4.12
CA ALA A 93 -2.74 -23.46 3.18
C ALA A 93 -2.64 -22.88 1.76
N GLY A 94 -1.46 -22.94 1.16
CA GLY A 94 -1.23 -22.56 -0.25
C GLY A 94 -0.86 -21.10 -0.51
N ASP A 95 -0.74 -20.25 0.52
CA ASP A 95 -0.30 -18.85 0.33
C ASP A 95 1.22 -18.69 0.22
N GLY A 96 1.98 -19.75 0.51
CA GLY A 96 3.45 -19.75 0.48
C GLY A 96 4.09 -18.94 1.62
N ARG A 97 3.29 -18.49 2.61
CA ARG A 97 3.78 -17.79 3.80
C ARG A 97 4.59 -18.72 4.68
N ALA A 98 5.71 -18.25 5.17
CA ALA A 98 6.50 -18.98 6.13
C ALA A 98 5.94 -18.91 7.55
N GLU A 99 6.33 -19.87 8.38
CA GLU A 99 5.91 -19.92 9.78
C GLU A 99 6.31 -18.65 10.54
N ASN A 100 7.51 -18.14 10.29
CA ASN A 100 8.05 -16.94 10.93
C ASN A 100 7.77 -15.62 10.18
N GLU A 101 6.95 -15.65 9.13
CA GLU A 101 6.63 -14.49 8.31
C GLU A 101 5.36 -13.79 8.81
N PHE A 102 5.49 -12.49 9.05
CA PHE A 102 4.39 -11.60 9.44
C PHE A 102 4.31 -10.41 8.50
N ARG A 103 3.14 -9.79 8.40
CA ARG A 103 2.95 -8.53 7.68
C ARG A 103 2.98 -7.36 8.66
N VAL A 104 3.22 -6.18 8.14
CA VAL A 104 3.05 -4.93 8.88
C VAL A 104 1.63 -4.84 9.42
N GLY A 105 1.50 -4.51 10.71
CA GLY A 105 0.23 -4.42 11.42
C GLY A 105 -0.28 -5.76 11.99
N GLU A 106 0.30 -6.90 11.62
CA GLU A 106 -0.08 -8.20 12.19
C GLU A 106 0.48 -8.39 13.60
N GLN A 107 -0.26 -9.15 14.41
CA GLN A 107 0.13 -9.46 15.79
C GLN A 107 0.99 -10.73 15.84
N VAL A 108 2.11 -10.62 16.52
CA VAL A 108 2.99 -11.74 16.86
C VAL A 108 2.67 -12.19 18.28
N ASN A 109 2.21 -13.42 18.45
CA ASN A 109 1.90 -14.02 19.75
C ASN A 109 3.13 -14.75 20.28
N TYR A 110 3.92 -14.10 21.10
CA TYR A 110 5.11 -14.68 21.73
C TYR A 110 4.77 -15.49 22.97
N GLN A 111 5.57 -16.52 23.22
CA GLN A 111 5.51 -17.37 24.38
C GLN A 111 6.91 -17.54 24.95
N VAL A 112 7.07 -17.37 26.26
CA VAL A 112 8.32 -17.64 27.01
C VAL A 112 8.01 -18.63 28.11
N THR A 113 8.59 -19.81 28.03
CA THR A 113 8.44 -20.86 29.04
C THR A 113 9.72 -20.99 29.85
N VAL A 114 9.61 -20.90 31.18
CA VAL A 114 10.73 -21.05 32.10
C VAL A 114 10.44 -22.24 33.03
N ASN A 115 11.46 -23.08 33.22
CA ASN A 115 11.35 -24.25 34.09
C ASN A 115 12.60 -24.35 35.00
N ASN A 116 12.41 -24.87 36.22
CA ASN A 116 13.53 -25.26 37.11
C ASN A 116 13.80 -26.76 36.93
N LEU A 117 14.96 -27.08 36.45
CA LEU A 117 15.38 -28.45 36.11
C LEU A 117 16.12 -29.19 37.28
N GLN A 118 16.45 -28.49 38.37
CA GLN A 118 17.16 -29.10 39.51
C GLN A 118 16.20 -29.73 40.48
N LYS A 119 16.22 -31.06 40.57
CA LYS A 119 15.41 -31.82 41.53
C LYS A 119 15.75 -31.38 42.94
N GLY A 120 14.75 -31.21 43.78
CA GLY A 120 14.86 -30.82 45.18
C GLY A 120 15.21 -29.34 45.38
N SER A 121 15.29 -28.53 44.34
CA SER A 121 15.53 -27.09 44.48
C SER A 121 14.28 -26.26 44.21
N ILE A 122 14.28 -25.04 44.71
CA ILE A 122 13.26 -24.02 44.48
C ILE A 122 13.99 -22.76 44.01
N ALA A 123 13.70 -22.27 42.83
CA ALA A 123 14.23 -20.99 42.37
C ALA A 123 13.53 -19.84 43.12
N ARG A 124 14.35 -18.99 43.78
CA ARG A 124 13.86 -17.90 44.66
C ARG A 124 13.89 -16.56 43.93
N ASN A 125 12.81 -15.78 44.07
CA ASN A 125 12.68 -14.46 43.46
C ASN A 125 12.96 -14.52 41.96
N LEU A 126 12.33 -15.46 41.25
CA LEU A 126 12.47 -15.64 39.82
C LEU A 126 12.01 -14.38 39.10
N VAL A 127 12.84 -13.88 38.19
CA VAL A 127 12.55 -12.78 37.29
C VAL A 127 12.62 -13.28 35.86
N ILE A 128 11.53 -13.12 35.12
CA ILE A 128 11.42 -13.38 33.70
C ILE A 128 11.19 -12.03 33.01
N SER A 129 11.93 -11.71 31.97
CA SER A 129 11.79 -10.39 31.36
C SER A 129 12.17 -10.35 29.88
N ASP A 130 11.51 -9.44 29.19
CA ASP A 130 11.80 -8.95 27.86
C ASP A 130 11.65 -7.41 27.92
N LEU A 131 12.71 -6.74 28.41
CA LEU A 131 12.65 -5.32 28.78
C LEU A 131 12.79 -4.36 27.61
N SER A 132 13.45 -4.80 26.55
CA SER A 132 13.75 -4.00 25.38
C SER A 132 13.33 -4.76 24.16
N LEU A 133 12.02 -4.63 23.83
CA LEU A 133 11.56 -5.14 22.53
C LEU A 133 12.37 -4.51 21.42
N PRO A 134 12.73 -5.27 20.38
CA PRO A 134 13.39 -4.73 19.20
C PRO A 134 12.62 -3.55 18.60
N GLU A 135 13.36 -2.58 18.05
CA GLU A 135 12.75 -1.51 17.27
C GLU A 135 11.82 -2.11 16.21
N GLY A 136 10.64 -1.54 16.06
CA GLY A 136 9.62 -2.04 15.13
C GLY A 136 8.72 -3.14 15.68
N LEU A 137 8.87 -3.59 16.93
CA LEU A 137 7.87 -4.35 17.65
C LEU A 137 7.26 -3.50 18.75
N ALA A 138 5.94 -3.33 18.71
CA ALA A 138 5.19 -2.62 19.75
C ALA A 138 4.38 -3.60 20.59
N LEU A 139 4.60 -3.59 21.91
CA LEU A 139 3.76 -4.35 22.84
C LEU A 139 2.31 -3.84 22.76
N ASP A 140 1.36 -4.76 22.67
CA ASP A 140 -0.07 -4.41 22.66
C ASP A 140 -0.44 -3.57 23.89
N GLY A 141 -1.27 -2.53 23.68
CA GLY A 141 -1.73 -1.61 24.72
C GLY A 141 -2.72 -2.21 25.71
N ALA A 142 -3.35 -3.35 25.42
CA ALA A 142 -4.35 -3.98 26.28
C ALA A 142 -3.76 -4.41 27.63
N GLU A 143 -4.58 -4.38 28.68
CA GLU A 143 -4.15 -4.81 30.02
C GLU A 143 -3.73 -6.29 30.05
N ASP A 144 -4.38 -7.13 29.25
CA ASP A 144 -4.11 -8.56 29.12
C ASP A 144 -3.05 -8.91 28.05
N ALA A 145 -2.33 -7.93 27.54
CA ALA A 145 -1.31 -8.16 26.52
C ALA A 145 -0.15 -9.05 27.00
N VAL A 146 0.07 -9.10 28.31
CA VAL A 146 1.03 -9.99 28.96
C VAL A 146 0.31 -10.81 30.00
N THR A 147 0.27 -12.12 29.82
CA THR A 147 -0.38 -13.07 30.73
C THR A 147 0.58 -14.14 31.19
N VAL A 148 0.38 -14.66 32.40
CA VAL A 148 1.20 -15.70 33.00
C VAL A 148 0.34 -16.90 33.36
N SER A 149 0.83 -18.09 33.07
CA SER A 149 0.20 -19.35 33.40
C SER A 149 1.20 -20.36 33.99
N GLY A 150 0.72 -21.39 34.67
CA GLY A 150 1.55 -22.43 35.27
C GLY A 150 2.17 -22.05 36.62
N VAL A 151 1.91 -20.85 37.14
CA VAL A 151 2.38 -20.47 38.50
C VAL A 151 1.61 -21.27 39.55
N PRO A 152 2.31 -22.03 40.42
CA PRO A 152 1.64 -22.77 41.49
C PRO A 152 1.06 -21.80 42.50
N ALA A 153 -0.10 -22.09 43.07
CA ALA A 153 -0.71 -21.26 44.11
C ALA A 153 0.07 -21.29 45.43
N VAL A 154 0.60 -22.46 45.77
CA VAL A 154 1.39 -22.71 46.98
C VAL A 154 2.53 -23.67 46.65
N ILE A 155 3.60 -23.58 47.42
CA ILE A 155 4.70 -24.55 47.39
C ILE A 155 4.92 -25.15 48.77
N GLN A 156 5.49 -26.37 48.80
CA GLN A 156 6.01 -26.97 50.01
C GLN A 156 7.42 -26.44 50.23
N ASN A 157 7.63 -25.66 51.25
CA ASN A 157 8.95 -25.08 51.55
C ASN A 157 9.51 -25.68 52.82
N PRO A 158 10.71 -26.28 52.81
CA PRO A 158 11.39 -26.69 54.03
C PRO A 158 11.63 -25.46 54.92
N VAL A 159 11.23 -25.54 56.16
CA VAL A 159 11.40 -24.45 57.12
C VAL A 159 12.79 -24.50 57.68
N ALA A 160 13.65 -23.58 57.20
CA ALA A 160 14.86 -23.21 57.93
C ALA A 160 14.51 -22.00 58.79
N GLY A 161 14.39 -22.10 60.07
CA GLY A 161 13.99 -20.98 60.92
C GLY A 161 14.46 -21.12 62.38
N THR A 162 14.36 -20.02 63.07
CA THR A 162 14.41 -19.95 64.54
C THR A 162 12.98 -20.07 65.07
N ASP A 163 12.82 -20.68 66.25
CA ASP A 163 11.55 -20.63 66.96
C ASP A 163 11.23 -19.20 67.43
N ASP A 164 10.03 -18.98 67.93
CA ASP A 164 9.59 -17.67 68.42
C ASP A 164 10.45 -17.10 69.55
N ALA A 165 11.33 -17.93 70.18
CA ALA A 165 12.30 -17.53 71.18
C ALA A 165 13.70 -17.22 70.62
N GLY A 166 13.90 -17.34 69.29
CA GLY A 166 15.18 -17.10 68.61
C GLY A 166 16.16 -18.27 68.68
N ASN A 167 15.72 -19.46 69.09
CA ASN A 167 16.57 -20.66 69.06
C ASN A 167 16.51 -21.26 67.65
N GLN A 168 17.63 -21.75 67.16
CA GLN A 168 17.65 -22.55 65.92
C GLN A 168 16.75 -23.80 66.14
N LEU A 169 15.81 -24.01 65.25
CA LEU A 169 14.99 -25.20 65.26
C LEU A 169 15.88 -26.43 65.13
N ASN A 170 15.67 -27.40 66.03
CA ASN A 170 16.41 -28.65 66.08
C ASN A 170 16.23 -29.43 64.74
N PRO A 171 17.23 -30.15 64.24
CA PRO A 171 17.18 -30.97 63.01
C PRO A 171 15.95 -31.89 62.90
N GLU A 172 15.40 -32.40 63.97
CA GLU A 172 14.16 -33.19 63.96
C GLU A 172 12.94 -32.38 63.51
N ASN A 173 12.98 -31.04 63.60
CA ASN A 173 11.93 -30.13 63.17
C ASN A 173 12.03 -29.66 61.73
N TYR A 174 13.16 -29.91 61.04
CA TYR A 174 13.32 -29.62 59.61
C TYR A 174 12.42 -30.47 58.68
N LYS A 175 11.70 -31.42 59.22
CA LYS A 175 10.72 -32.22 58.48
C LYS A 175 9.37 -31.54 58.32
N GLU A 176 9.14 -30.40 58.95
CA GLU A 176 7.93 -29.61 58.72
C GLU A 176 8.04 -28.79 57.44
N THR A 177 7.34 -29.23 56.45
CA THR A 177 7.13 -28.43 55.24
C THR A 177 5.96 -27.49 55.47
N VAL A 178 6.18 -26.20 55.36
CA VAL A 178 5.09 -25.18 55.42
C VAL A 178 4.62 -24.89 54.00
N GLU A 179 3.32 -24.90 53.82
CA GLU A 179 2.72 -24.37 52.60
C GLU A 179 2.97 -22.87 52.51
N LYS A 180 3.68 -22.44 51.50
CA LYS A 180 3.98 -21.03 51.23
C LYS A 180 3.25 -20.58 49.99
N PRO A 181 2.43 -19.52 50.05
CA PRO A 181 1.82 -18.95 48.85
C PRO A 181 2.87 -18.39 47.90
N VAL A 182 2.66 -18.61 46.60
CA VAL A 182 3.52 -18.06 45.56
C VAL A 182 2.91 -16.76 45.05
N SER A 183 3.69 -15.69 45.11
CA SER A 183 3.32 -14.42 44.51
C SER A 183 3.80 -14.33 43.06
N CYS A 184 2.95 -13.80 42.17
CA CYS A 184 3.29 -13.50 40.80
C CYS A 184 2.84 -12.07 40.49
N GLN A 185 3.75 -11.27 39.94
CA GLN A 185 3.47 -9.90 39.51
C GLN A 185 3.96 -9.66 38.10
N VAL A 186 3.10 -9.06 37.29
CA VAL A 186 3.43 -8.60 35.91
C VAL A 186 3.53 -7.08 35.93
N THR A 187 4.61 -6.55 35.38
CA THR A 187 4.85 -5.11 35.29
C THR A 187 5.34 -4.77 33.88
N ARG A 188 4.76 -3.73 33.27
CA ARG A 188 5.30 -3.15 32.02
C ARG A 188 6.47 -2.24 32.36
N GLN A 189 7.58 -2.42 31.65
CA GLN A 189 8.79 -1.62 31.86
C GLN A 189 9.53 -1.39 30.54
N GLY A 190 9.90 -0.14 30.27
CA GLY A 190 10.52 0.23 28.98
C GLY A 190 9.54 -0.01 27.83
N THR A 191 10.01 -0.66 26.76
CA THR A 191 9.17 -1.09 25.64
C THR A 191 8.55 -2.47 25.83
N GLY A 192 8.96 -3.20 26.90
CA GLY A 192 8.56 -4.58 27.16
C GLY A 192 7.93 -4.80 28.52
N TRP A 193 8.31 -5.92 29.17
CA TRP A 193 7.69 -6.41 30.39
C TRP A 193 8.66 -7.14 31.30
N ILE A 194 8.27 -7.26 32.56
CA ILE A 194 8.92 -8.05 33.60
C ILE A 194 7.86 -8.82 34.40
N VAL A 195 8.14 -10.08 34.69
CA VAL A 195 7.37 -10.95 35.57
C VAL A 195 8.24 -11.36 36.73
N THR A 196 7.76 -11.19 37.93
CA THR A 196 8.42 -11.65 39.17
C THR A 196 7.58 -12.73 39.84
N ILE A 197 8.22 -13.84 40.22
CA ILE A 197 7.58 -14.98 40.89
C ILE A 197 8.43 -15.30 42.11
N SER A 198 7.80 -15.36 43.28
CA SER A 198 8.54 -15.55 44.54
C SER A 198 9.30 -16.87 44.58
N ASP A 199 8.72 -17.92 44.06
CA ASP A 199 9.24 -19.28 44.19
C ASP A 199 8.82 -20.15 43.00
N LEU A 200 9.78 -20.87 42.38
CA LEU A 200 9.50 -21.83 41.31
C LEU A 200 10.11 -23.20 41.65
N PRO A 201 9.29 -24.19 41.99
CA PRO A 201 9.74 -25.55 42.29
C PRO A 201 10.26 -26.28 41.04
N TYR A 202 10.94 -27.39 41.30
CA TYR A 202 11.38 -28.33 40.29
C TYR A 202 10.24 -28.82 39.38
N GLN A 203 10.47 -28.85 38.06
CA GLN A 203 9.52 -29.29 37.03
C GLN A 203 8.14 -28.62 37.10
N THR A 204 8.10 -27.37 37.46
CA THR A 204 6.88 -26.55 37.41
C THR A 204 7.08 -25.47 36.34
N PRO A 205 6.78 -25.75 35.06
CA PRO A 205 6.98 -24.77 33.99
C PRO A 205 5.99 -23.60 34.15
N VAL A 206 6.50 -22.39 34.02
CA VAL A 206 5.72 -21.15 33.96
C VAL A 206 5.83 -20.58 32.56
N THR A 207 4.71 -20.20 32.00
CA THR A 207 4.63 -19.65 30.64
C THR A 207 4.11 -18.21 30.69
N VAL A 208 4.87 -17.31 30.10
CA VAL A 208 4.49 -15.92 29.84
C VAL A 208 4.10 -15.79 28.37
N ASN A 209 2.85 -15.40 28.10
CA ASN A 209 2.39 -15.09 26.76
C ASN A 209 2.28 -13.57 26.61
N PHE A 210 2.73 -13.04 25.49
CA PHE A 210 2.60 -11.61 25.20
C PHE A 210 2.42 -11.36 23.70
N ARG A 211 1.73 -10.25 23.39
CA ARG A 211 1.38 -9.86 22.03
C ARG A 211 2.13 -8.59 21.62
N CYS A 212 2.76 -8.63 20.46
CA CYS A 212 3.40 -7.48 19.83
C CYS A 212 2.84 -7.27 18.43
N THR A 213 2.84 -6.02 17.94
CA THR A 213 2.48 -5.69 16.57
C THR A 213 3.74 -5.33 15.78
N ALA A 214 3.91 -5.92 14.59
CA ALA A 214 4.98 -5.58 13.66
C ALA A 214 4.70 -4.22 13.00
N GLN A 215 5.67 -3.30 13.05
CA GLN A 215 5.54 -1.94 12.53
C GLN A 215 6.18 -1.77 11.16
N GLU A 216 5.78 -0.70 10.43
CA GLU A 216 6.31 -0.37 9.11
C GLU A 216 7.83 -0.18 9.09
N SER A 217 8.43 0.35 10.17
CA SER A 217 9.87 0.60 10.29
C SER A 217 10.75 -0.63 10.11
N VAL A 218 10.18 -1.83 10.24
CA VAL A 218 10.89 -3.12 10.10
C VAL A 218 10.41 -3.94 8.92
N ASN A 219 9.65 -3.34 8.03
CA ASN A 219 9.21 -4.00 6.81
C ASN A 219 10.41 -4.43 5.95
N GLY A 220 10.47 -5.70 5.60
CA GLY A 220 11.60 -6.32 4.90
C GLY A 220 12.75 -6.78 5.79
N MET A 221 12.61 -6.72 7.12
CA MET A 221 13.69 -7.05 8.05
C MET A 221 13.41 -8.31 8.87
N GLU A 222 14.50 -9.00 9.25
CA GLU A 222 14.49 -10.02 10.30
C GLU A 222 14.55 -9.35 11.67
N ILE A 223 13.69 -9.75 12.56
CA ILE A 223 13.65 -9.29 13.95
C ILE A 223 13.99 -10.44 14.87
N VAL A 224 15.02 -10.23 15.71
CA VAL A 224 15.40 -11.17 16.79
C VAL A 224 14.94 -10.60 18.11
N ASN A 225 13.98 -11.26 18.75
CA ASN A 225 13.48 -10.87 20.06
C ASN A 225 14.00 -11.84 21.15
N THR A 226 14.59 -11.30 22.24
CA THR A 226 15.29 -12.06 23.27
C THR A 226 14.64 -11.87 24.64
N ALA A 227 14.28 -12.97 25.29
CA ALA A 227 13.88 -12.99 26.69
C ALA A 227 14.99 -13.56 27.59
N GLN A 228 14.92 -13.24 28.86
CA GLN A 228 15.85 -13.73 29.88
C GLN A 228 15.11 -14.12 31.15
N ALA A 229 15.72 -15.07 31.91
CA ALA A 229 15.27 -15.43 33.23
C ALA A 229 16.45 -15.58 34.18
N TYR A 230 16.28 -15.24 35.44
CA TYR A 230 17.24 -15.43 36.52
C TYR A 230 16.54 -15.49 37.87
N ALA A 231 17.21 -16.08 38.88
CA ALA A 231 16.70 -16.11 40.26
C ALA A 231 17.85 -15.82 41.20
N ASP A 232 17.58 -15.55 42.48
CA ASP A 232 18.62 -15.28 43.51
C ASP A 232 19.62 -16.43 43.63
N ASN A 233 19.15 -17.66 43.45
CA ASN A 233 19.93 -18.90 43.55
C ASN A 233 20.05 -19.65 42.20
N ALA A 234 19.92 -18.96 41.08
CA ALA A 234 20.08 -19.53 39.74
C ALA A 234 20.82 -18.57 38.82
N GLN A 235 21.62 -19.12 37.92
CA GLN A 235 22.29 -18.34 36.87
C GLN A 235 21.27 -17.80 35.86
N LYS A 236 21.62 -16.66 35.24
CA LYS A 236 20.85 -16.06 34.17
C LYS A 236 20.89 -16.93 32.92
N VAL A 237 19.71 -17.18 32.36
CA VAL A 237 19.51 -17.84 31.08
C VAL A 237 18.79 -16.90 30.08
N LYS A 238 19.01 -17.13 28.79
CA LYS A 238 18.39 -16.34 27.71
C LYS A 238 17.99 -17.24 26.56
N ASP A 239 16.95 -16.86 25.87
CA ASP A 239 16.55 -17.45 24.60
C ASP A 239 15.94 -16.41 23.66
N SER A 240 15.95 -16.70 22.36
CA SER A 240 15.55 -15.76 21.31
C SER A 240 14.72 -16.46 20.26
N SER A 241 13.75 -15.75 19.72
CA SER A 241 13.01 -16.17 18.53
C SER A 241 13.13 -15.13 17.43
N LYS A 242 13.00 -15.59 16.18
CA LYS A 242 13.19 -14.77 14.98
C LYS A 242 11.92 -14.72 14.17
N ILE A 243 11.52 -13.52 13.76
CA ILE A 243 10.45 -13.32 12.79
C ILE A 243 10.95 -12.48 11.62
N TRP A 244 10.28 -12.56 10.50
CA TRP A 244 10.52 -11.73 9.32
C TRP A 244 9.25 -10.97 8.96
N VAL A 245 9.36 -9.66 8.69
CA VAL A 245 8.23 -8.82 8.29
C VAL A 245 8.25 -8.65 6.78
N ASN A 246 7.19 -9.12 6.11
CA ASN A 246 7.06 -9.13 4.66
C ASN A 246 5.75 -8.49 4.20
N SER A 247 5.79 -7.20 3.93
CA SER A 247 4.70 -6.46 3.27
C SER A 247 5.26 -5.82 2.00
N PRO A 248 5.25 -6.53 0.86
CA PRO A 248 5.79 -6.00 -0.39
C PRO A 248 4.98 -4.80 -0.88
N VAL A 249 5.65 -3.87 -1.55
CA VAL A 249 5.05 -2.72 -2.20
C VAL A 249 5.17 -2.89 -3.70
N LEU A 250 4.07 -3.28 -4.35
CA LEU A 250 4.00 -3.33 -5.80
C LEU A 250 3.80 -1.93 -6.37
N LYS A 251 4.42 -1.66 -7.51
CA LYS A 251 4.21 -0.47 -8.34
C LYS A 251 3.82 -0.91 -9.74
N VAL A 252 2.79 -0.29 -10.27
CA VAL A 252 2.29 -0.50 -11.63
C VAL A 252 2.48 0.78 -12.42
N GLU A 253 3.36 0.76 -13.42
CA GLU A 253 3.52 1.86 -14.36
C GLU A 253 2.94 1.44 -15.70
N LYS A 254 1.88 2.13 -16.15
CA LYS A 254 1.18 1.84 -17.40
C LYS A 254 1.33 2.99 -18.38
N THR A 255 1.72 2.68 -19.59
CA THR A 255 1.98 3.65 -20.65
C THR A 255 1.46 3.18 -22.00
N THR A 256 1.36 4.09 -22.95
CA THR A 256 1.05 3.81 -24.36
C THR A 256 2.26 4.18 -25.24
N ASP A 257 2.36 3.56 -26.43
CA ASP A 257 3.46 3.79 -27.38
C ASP A 257 3.40 5.17 -28.05
N LYS A 258 2.19 5.82 -28.05
CA LYS A 258 1.98 7.15 -28.63
C LYS A 258 1.15 8.02 -27.69
N PRO A 259 1.26 9.35 -27.80
CA PRO A 259 0.47 10.28 -26.98
C PRO A 259 -1.00 10.40 -27.43
N PHE A 260 -1.33 10.05 -28.68
CA PHE A 260 -2.68 10.06 -29.25
C PHE A 260 -2.84 9.03 -30.37
N TYR A 261 -4.08 8.69 -30.69
CA TYR A 261 -4.45 7.71 -31.70
C TYR A 261 -5.63 8.21 -32.55
N LYS A 262 -5.95 7.49 -33.63
CA LYS A 262 -7.07 7.76 -34.53
C LYS A 262 -7.98 6.54 -34.59
N TYR A 263 -9.17 6.71 -35.12
CA TYR A 263 -10.01 5.59 -35.53
C TYR A 263 -9.25 4.64 -36.46
N GLY A 264 -9.27 3.36 -36.14
CA GLY A 264 -8.57 2.30 -36.86
C GLY A 264 -7.13 2.06 -36.41
N ASP A 265 -6.56 2.89 -35.55
CA ASP A 265 -5.21 2.69 -35.00
C ASP A 265 -5.20 1.56 -33.96
N ILE A 266 -4.00 1.01 -33.77
CA ILE A 266 -3.68 0.05 -32.71
C ILE A 266 -2.93 0.79 -31.60
N ILE A 267 -3.44 0.72 -30.38
CA ILE A 267 -2.80 1.19 -29.16
C ILE A 267 -1.93 0.06 -28.62
N THR A 268 -0.65 0.29 -28.42
CA THR A 268 0.22 -0.64 -27.69
C THR A 268 0.37 -0.18 -26.25
N TYR A 269 -0.13 -0.96 -25.34
CA TYR A 269 0.01 -0.75 -23.89
C TYR A 269 1.24 -1.48 -23.38
N ARG A 270 1.97 -0.81 -22.49
CA ARG A 270 3.10 -1.36 -21.77
C ARG A 270 2.91 -1.13 -20.29
N ILE A 271 2.93 -2.21 -19.50
CA ILE A 271 2.83 -2.20 -18.06
C ILE A 271 4.15 -2.70 -17.50
N VAL A 272 4.74 -1.94 -16.59
CA VAL A 272 5.92 -2.34 -15.82
C VAL A 272 5.48 -2.57 -14.38
N LEU A 273 5.63 -3.80 -13.91
CA LEU A 273 5.37 -4.21 -12.54
C LEU A 273 6.70 -4.26 -11.79
N THR A 274 6.80 -3.55 -10.69
CA THR A 274 8.02 -3.50 -9.85
C THR A 274 7.67 -3.73 -8.40
N GLN A 275 8.49 -4.47 -7.67
CA GLN A 275 8.44 -4.55 -6.21
C GLN A 275 9.46 -3.56 -5.64
N GLU A 276 9.01 -2.58 -4.82
CA GLU A 276 9.83 -1.45 -4.38
C GLU A 276 10.37 -1.58 -2.95
N GLN A 277 9.75 -2.38 -2.08
CA GLN A 277 10.17 -2.54 -0.69
C GLN A 277 11.38 -3.48 -0.59
N THR A 278 12.51 -2.94 -0.16
CA THR A 278 13.73 -3.73 0.08
C THR A 278 13.48 -4.81 1.14
N GLY A 279 13.96 -6.03 0.88
CA GLY A 279 13.86 -7.16 1.81
C GLY A 279 12.50 -7.84 1.84
N CYS A 280 11.55 -7.39 1.00
CA CYS A 280 10.25 -8.02 0.82
C CYS A 280 10.15 -8.81 -0.48
N VAL A 281 9.20 -9.74 -0.48
CA VAL A 281 8.92 -10.66 -1.58
C VAL A 281 7.43 -10.62 -1.90
N ALA A 282 7.10 -10.35 -3.15
CA ALA A 282 5.74 -10.47 -3.68
C ALA A 282 5.62 -11.78 -4.47
N ARG A 283 4.88 -12.76 -3.94
CA ARG A 283 4.73 -14.11 -4.52
C ARG A 283 3.49 -14.21 -5.40
N ASN A 284 3.58 -15.09 -6.42
CA ASN A 284 2.45 -15.41 -7.29
C ASN A 284 1.76 -14.13 -7.79
N VAL A 285 2.56 -13.22 -8.36
CA VAL A 285 2.05 -11.94 -8.84
C VAL A 285 1.01 -12.17 -9.93
N THR A 286 -0.13 -11.50 -9.81
CA THR A 286 -1.21 -11.49 -10.79
C THR A 286 -1.42 -10.08 -11.32
N LEU A 287 -1.93 -9.97 -12.53
CA LEU A 287 -2.30 -8.71 -13.17
C LEU A 287 -3.70 -8.82 -13.74
N GLN A 288 -4.59 -7.94 -13.34
CA GLN A 288 -5.87 -7.71 -14.00
C GLN A 288 -5.81 -6.41 -14.76
N ASP A 289 -6.28 -6.39 -15.99
CA ASP A 289 -6.34 -5.21 -16.82
C ASP A 289 -7.75 -5.02 -17.38
N VAL A 290 -8.23 -3.79 -17.39
CA VAL A 290 -9.59 -3.43 -17.82
C VAL A 290 -9.53 -2.20 -18.72
N ILE A 291 -9.87 -2.37 -20.00
CA ILE A 291 -10.09 -1.23 -20.89
C ILE A 291 -11.53 -0.74 -20.68
N ASP A 292 -11.68 0.32 -19.88
CA ASP A 292 -13.00 0.82 -19.45
C ASP A 292 -13.78 1.52 -20.58
N THR A 293 -13.09 1.91 -21.65
CA THR A 293 -13.66 2.69 -22.74
C THR A 293 -14.28 1.80 -23.79
N GLN A 294 -15.57 1.96 -24.04
CA GLN A 294 -16.27 1.32 -25.16
C GLN A 294 -15.69 1.81 -26.50
N GLY A 295 -15.72 0.96 -27.52
CA GLY A 295 -15.19 1.29 -28.84
C GLY A 295 -13.67 1.03 -29.01
N VAL A 296 -13.02 0.52 -27.96
CA VAL A 296 -11.69 -0.07 -28.03
C VAL A 296 -11.80 -1.58 -27.84
N ARG A 297 -11.05 -2.37 -28.61
CA ARG A 297 -11.09 -3.84 -28.53
C ARG A 297 -9.72 -4.42 -28.30
N LEU A 298 -9.55 -5.18 -27.23
CA LEU A 298 -8.33 -5.95 -26.93
C LEU A 298 -8.05 -6.98 -28.03
N LEU A 299 -6.81 -7.04 -28.51
CA LEU A 299 -6.33 -8.07 -29.42
C LEU A 299 -5.83 -9.26 -28.61
N LYS A 300 -6.64 -10.34 -28.56
CA LYS A 300 -6.45 -11.47 -27.63
C LYS A 300 -5.07 -12.13 -27.72
N ASP A 301 -4.51 -12.27 -28.92
CA ASP A 301 -3.23 -12.95 -29.14
C ASP A 301 -2.00 -12.03 -28.90
N SER A 302 -2.22 -10.79 -28.49
CA SER A 302 -1.16 -9.80 -28.31
C SER A 302 -0.62 -9.68 -26.89
N VAL A 303 -1.26 -10.31 -25.90
CA VAL A 303 -0.88 -10.22 -24.49
C VAL A 303 0.34 -11.08 -24.22
N ILE A 304 1.46 -10.45 -23.88
CA ILE A 304 2.73 -11.11 -23.60
C ILE A 304 3.32 -10.66 -22.26
N LEU A 305 3.91 -11.60 -21.53
CA LEU A 305 4.74 -11.34 -20.36
C LEU A 305 6.21 -11.38 -20.75
N MET A 306 6.99 -10.45 -20.25
CA MET A 306 8.45 -10.41 -20.42
C MET A 306 9.15 -10.22 -19.06
N ASP A 307 10.36 -10.76 -18.95
CA ASP A 307 11.26 -10.46 -17.83
C ASP A 307 11.81 -9.01 -17.93
N GLU A 308 12.56 -8.58 -16.92
CA GLU A 308 13.19 -7.23 -16.91
C GLU A 308 14.18 -6.99 -18.06
N LYS A 309 14.64 -8.04 -18.72
CA LYS A 309 15.56 -7.97 -19.86
C LYS A 309 14.83 -7.98 -21.20
N GLY A 310 13.51 -8.11 -21.19
CA GLY A 310 12.67 -8.17 -22.38
C GLY A 310 12.55 -9.57 -23.01
N ASN A 311 12.97 -10.63 -22.32
CA ASN A 311 12.74 -12.00 -22.80
C ASN A 311 11.31 -12.44 -22.50
N VAL A 312 10.63 -13.01 -23.48
CA VAL A 312 9.27 -13.53 -23.33
C VAL A 312 9.25 -14.68 -22.34
N ALA A 313 8.28 -14.63 -21.44
CA ALA A 313 8.05 -15.61 -20.39
C ALA A 313 6.64 -16.20 -20.47
N ASP A 314 6.47 -17.42 -20.01
CA ASP A 314 5.16 -18.08 -19.93
C ASP A 314 4.31 -17.46 -18.81
N ALA A 315 3.01 -17.28 -19.09
CA ALA A 315 2.00 -16.88 -18.14
C ALA A 315 0.66 -17.52 -18.49
N ASP A 316 -0.19 -17.74 -17.49
CA ASP A 316 -1.59 -18.12 -17.71
C ASP A 316 -2.43 -16.85 -17.87
N VAL A 317 -3.02 -16.67 -19.06
CA VAL A 317 -3.79 -15.47 -19.43
C VAL A 317 -5.21 -15.86 -19.77
N GLN A 318 -6.15 -15.36 -18.98
CA GLN A 318 -7.59 -15.50 -19.21
C GLN A 318 -8.14 -14.18 -19.76
N ILE A 319 -8.69 -14.21 -20.97
CA ILE A 319 -9.23 -13.01 -21.64
C ILE A 319 -10.75 -13.14 -21.76
N ASN A 320 -11.45 -12.12 -21.26
CA ASN A 320 -12.90 -12.01 -21.31
C ASN A 320 -13.37 -11.20 -22.53
N ASP A 321 -14.64 -11.31 -22.88
CA ASP A 321 -15.24 -10.61 -24.01
C ASP A 321 -15.49 -9.10 -23.73
N ASP A 322 -15.37 -8.68 -22.48
CA ASP A 322 -15.54 -7.30 -22.01
C ASP A 322 -14.22 -6.47 -22.05
N ASN A 323 -13.22 -6.88 -22.81
CA ASN A 323 -11.90 -6.26 -22.88
C ASN A 323 -11.09 -6.32 -21.57
N THR A 324 -11.39 -7.27 -20.71
CA THR A 324 -10.65 -7.55 -19.49
C THR A 324 -9.76 -8.77 -19.68
N PHE A 325 -8.54 -8.73 -19.17
CA PHE A 325 -7.76 -9.95 -18.97
C PHE A 325 -7.28 -10.10 -17.53
N LEU A 326 -7.14 -11.35 -17.11
CA LEU A 326 -6.48 -11.75 -15.88
C LEU A 326 -5.26 -12.59 -16.23
N MET A 327 -4.09 -12.18 -15.78
CA MET A 327 -2.83 -12.88 -15.96
C MET A 327 -2.32 -13.40 -14.63
N SER A 328 -2.06 -14.71 -14.54
CA SER A 328 -1.28 -15.32 -13.48
C SER A 328 0.14 -15.49 -13.97
N THR A 329 1.06 -14.70 -13.44
CA THR A 329 2.44 -14.65 -13.95
C THR A 329 3.27 -15.87 -13.52
N GLY A 330 2.85 -16.57 -12.43
CA GLY A 330 3.65 -17.62 -11.79
C GLY A 330 5.00 -17.14 -11.27
N ARG A 331 5.19 -15.83 -11.15
CA ARG A 331 6.47 -15.21 -10.81
C ARG A 331 6.43 -14.57 -9.43
N THR A 332 7.64 -14.42 -8.89
CA THR A 332 7.92 -13.76 -7.62
C THR A 332 8.79 -12.54 -7.89
N LEU A 333 8.41 -11.38 -7.36
CA LEU A 333 9.19 -10.15 -7.44
C LEU A 333 9.92 -9.88 -6.13
N VAL A 334 11.21 -9.56 -6.22
CA VAL A 334 12.08 -9.23 -5.08
C VAL A 334 12.91 -7.99 -5.43
N ARG A 335 13.22 -7.16 -4.45
CA ARG A 335 14.06 -5.97 -4.70
C ARG A 335 15.53 -6.15 -4.31
N ASP A 336 15.85 -6.93 -3.31
CA ASP A 336 17.19 -7.04 -2.77
C ASP A 336 17.71 -8.48 -2.81
N SER A 337 18.92 -8.67 -3.34
CA SER A 337 19.62 -9.94 -3.46
C SER A 337 20.00 -10.60 -2.13
N ARG A 338 19.92 -9.87 -1.00
CA ARG A 338 20.15 -10.47 0.34
C ARG A 338 19.18 -11.60 0.67
N TYR A 339 18.07 -11.68 -0.08
CA TYR A 339 17.05 -12.70 0.06
C TYR A 339 16.98 -13.65 -1.14
N SER A 340 17.93 -13.56 -2.07
CA SER A 340 18.11 -14.59 -3.09
C SER A 340 18.74 -15.82 -2.49
N ILE A 341 17.93 -16.70 -2.05
CA ILE A 341 18.31 -17.77 -1.18
C ILE A 341 18.23 -19.06 -1.90
N CYS A 342 19.36 -19.59 -2.17
CA CYS A 342 19.50 -20.81 -2.93
C CYS A 342 20.25 -21.91 -2.23
N ASP A 343 20.48 -21.87 -0.98
CA ASP A 343 21.30 -22.90 -0.34
C ASP A 343 20.55 -23.55 0.83
N ASN A 344 19.78 -24.60 0.51
CA ASN A 344 19.07 -25.43 1.50
C ASN A 344 20.01 -26.17 2.44
N ASP A 345 21.33 -26.16 2.18
CA ASP A 345 22.30 -26.99 2.94
C ASP A 345 22.96 -26.27 4.11
N LYS A 346 22.68 -24.97 4.34
CA LYS A 346 23.37 -24.17 5.36
C LYS A 346 22.54 -23.70 6.55
N GLY A 347 21.29 -24.13 6.69
CA GLY A 347 20.56 -24.09 7.96
C GLY A 347 20.16 -22.75 8.52
N GLY A 348 19.89 -21.74 7.71
CA GLY A 348 19.22 -20.52 8.13
C GLY A 348 17.71 -20.64 8.00
N LEU A 349 16.94 -20.43 9.06
CA LEU A 349 15.46 -20.46 9.04
C LEU A 349 14.87 -19.51 7.99
N PHE A 350 15.55 -18.43 7.70
CA PHE A 350 15.20 -17.44 6.68
C PHE A 350 15.31 -17.96 5.26
N GLU A 351 16.28 -18.80 5.02
CA GLU A 351 16.61 -19.32 3.72
C GLU A 351 15.59 -20.33 3.20
N GLN A 352 14.91 -21.04 4.07
CA GLN A 352 13.92 -22.06 3.66
C GLN A 352 12.60 -21.48 3.16
N VAL A 353 12.29 -20.26 3.51
CA VAL A 353 10.95 -19.72 3.39
C VAL A 353 10.69 -18.97 2.10
N MET A 354 11.70 -18.37 1.52
CA MET A 354 11.53 -17.41 0.43
C MET A 354 11.67 -18.03 -0.95
N TYR A 355 11.63 -19.37 -1.09
CA TYR A 355 12.23 -19.94 -2.24
C TYR A 355 11.53 -21.12 -2.90
N ASN A 356 11.18 -20.96 -4.19
CA ASN A 356 11.02 -22.08 -5.10
C ASN A 356 12.31 -22.23 -5.92
N PRO A 357 13.16 -23.26 -5.68
CA PRO A 357 14.47 -23.39 -6.31
C PRO A 357 14.46 -23.51 -7.83
N LEU A 358 13.31 -23.80 -8.42
CA LEU A 358 13.19 -24.06 -9.85
C LEU A 358 12.99 -22.79 -10.70
N ASP A 359 12.58 -21.68 -10.11
CA ASP A 359 12.17 -20.47 -10.85
C ASP A 359 12.93 -19.19 -10.50
N CYS A 360 14.00 -19.31 -9.74
CA CYS A 360 14.69 -18.13 -9.25
C CYS A 360 15.63 -17.50 -10.23
N GLN A 361 15.05 -16.66 -10.97
CA GLN A 361 15.73 -15.47 -11.43
C GLN A 361 15.22 -14.33 -10.55
N GLU A 362 16.14 -13.66 -9.86
CA GLU A 362 15.85 -12.41 -9.17
C GLU A 362 15.22 -11.44 -10.15
N GLN A 363 13.91 -11.33 -10.10
CA GLN A 363 13.19 -10.36 -10.92
C GLN A 363 12.77 -9.21 -10.02
N LYS A 364 13.34 -8.04 -10.27
CA LYS A 364 12.91 -6.80 -9.61
C LYS A 364 11.64 -6.26 -10.24
N SER A 365 11.48 -6.52 -11.54
CA SER A 365 10.36 -6.08 -12.34
C SER A 365 10.02 -7.09 -13.41
N MET A 366 8.80 -6.99 -13.93
CA MET A 366 8.34 -7.69 -15.13
C MET A 366 7.56 -6.72 -16.00
N ILE A 367 7.43 -7.06 -17.27
CA ILE A 367 6.81 -6.21 -18.28
C ILE A 367 5.67 -6.99 -18.92
N VAL A 368 4.51 -6.37 -19.03
CA VAL A 368 3.37 -6.89 -19.80
C VAL A 368 3.11 -5.92 -20.95
N GLU A 369 3.12 -6.45 -22.18
CA GLU A 369 2.72 -5.69 -23.36
C GLU A 369 1.52 -6.35 -24.02
N TYR A 370 0.64 -5.54 -24.58
CA TYR A 370 -0.50 -5.98 -25.35
C TYR A 370 -1.04 -4.87 -26.25
N GLN A 371 -1.91 -5.23 -27.17
CA GLN A 371 -2.46 -4.33 -28.17
C GLN A 371 -3.99 -4.27 -28.10
N ALA A 372 -4.52 -3.09 -28.37
CA ALA A 372 -5.95 -2.85 -28.52
C ALA A 372 -6.26 -1.99 -29.74
N ALA A 373 -7.32 -2.30 -30.47
CA ALA A 373 -7.72 -1.57 -31.66
C ALA A 373 -8.82 -0.53 -31.34
N VAL A 374 -8.69 0.68 -31.86
CA VAL A 374 -9.73 1.70 -31.83
C VAL A 374 -10.74 1.37 -32.93
N ILE A 375 -11.90 0.81 -32.58
CA ILE A 375 -12.87 0.24 -33.53
C ILE A 375 -14.15 1.05 -33.68
N ASP A 376 -14.33 2.11 -32.88
CA ASP A 376 -15.49 2.99 -32.95
C ASP A 376 -15.08 4.41 -33.32
N ALA A 377 -15.60 4.92 -34.41
CA ALA A 377 -15.38 6.29 -34.85
C ALA A 377 -15.97 7.34 -33.86
N ALA A 378 -16.96 6.96 -33.05
CA ALA A 378 -17.54 7.83 -32.02
C ALA A 378 -16.54 8.19 -30.89
N LEU A 379 -15.41 7.48 -30.78
CA LEU A 379 -14.31 7.84 -29.87
C LEU A 379 -13.53 9.06 -30.31
N ALA A 380 -13.70 9.51 -31.54
CA ALA A 380 -13.00 10.69 -32.06
C ALA A 380 -13.24 11.92 -31.15
N GLY A 381 -12.18 12.50 -30.63
CA GLY A 381 -12.21 13.60 -29.66
C GLY A 381 -12.41 13.18 -28.22
N GLN A 382 -12.46 11.88 -27.90
CA GLN A 382 -12.61 11.35 -26.56
C GLN A 382 -11.30 10.76 -26.04
N LYS A 383 -11.27 10.55 -24.72
CA LYS A 383 -10.18 9.88 -24.04
C LYS A 383 -10.44 8.39 -23.88
N VAL A 384 -9.41 7.61 -23.98
CA VAL A 384 -9.43 6.17 -23.69
C VAL A 384 -8.76 5.96 -22.34
N HIS A 385 -9.49 5.42 -21.39
CA HIS A 385 -9.02 5.03 -20.08
C HIS A 385 -8.77 3.53 -20.03
N ASN A 386 -7.69 3.16 -19.34
CA ASN A 386 -7.32 1.78 -19.18
C ASN A 386 -6.61 1.58 -17.84
N THR A 387 -7.15 0.68 -16.99
CA THR A 387 -6.71 0.46 -15.62
C THR A 387 -6.11 -0.94 -15.47
N ALA A 388 -4.97 -1.02 -14.81
CA ALA A 388 -4.29 -2.26 -14.46
C ALA A 388 -4.17 -2.37 -12.94
N VAL A 389 -4.49 -3.55 -12.39
CA VAL A 389 -4.35 -3.86 -10.96
C VAL A 389 -3.45 -5.08 -10.82
N ALA A 390 -2.32 -4.91 -10.15
CA ALA A 390 -1.45 -6.00 -9.75
C ALA A 390 -1.73 -6.41 -8.30
N ASP A 391 -1.71 -7.71 -8.02
CA ASP A 391 -1.82 -8.28 -6.68
C ASP A 391 -0.80 -9.41 -6.51
N SER A 392 -0.64 -9.90 -5.29
CA SER A 392 0.24 -11.01 -4.94
C SER A 392 -0.40 -11.88 -3.86
N SER A 393 0.23 -12.99 -3.49
CA SER A 393 -0.20 -13.81 -2.35
C SER A 393 -0.30 -13.02 -1.04
N GLU A 394 0.44 -11.94 -0.92
CA GLU A 394 0.45 -11.06 0.23
C GLU A 394 -0.79 -10.15 0.32
N LYS A 395 -1.60 -10.07 -0.76
CA LYS A 395 -2.87 -9.31 -0.82
C LYS A 395 -2.72 -7.81 -0.54
N ILE A 396 -1.70 -7.22 -1.15
CA ILE A 396 -1.44 -5.77 -1.12
C ILE A 396 -1.45 -5.29 -2.57
N PRO A 397 -2.64 -4.97 -3.14
CA PRO A 397 -2.76 -4.61 -4.54
C PRO A 397 -2.19 -3.21 -4.83
N ALA A 398 -1.74 -3.04 -6.09
CA ALA A 398 -1.33 -1.77 -6.64
C ALA A 398 -2.03 -1.51 -7.98
N THR A 399 -2.33 -0.25 -8.26
CA THR A 399 -3.05 0.17 -9.47
C THR A 399 -2.18 1.09 -10.31
N GLY A 400 -2.23 0.91 -11.64
CA GLY A 400 -1.65 1.80 -12.63
C GLY A 400 -2.66 2.09 -13.73
N GLU A 401 -2.68 3.31 -14.20
CA GLU A 401 -3.64 3.78 -15.20
C GLU A 401 -2.89 4.40 -16.40
N ALA A 402 -3.49 4.27 -17.58
CA ALA A 402 -3.08 5.00 -18.76
C ALA A 402 -4.30 5.67 -19.39
N GLU A 403 -4.13 6.94 -19.71
CA GLU A 403 -5.10 7.72 -20.45
C GLU A 403 -4.46 8.19 -21.77
N THR A 404 -5.19 8.05 -22.87
CA THR A 404 -4.75 8.57 -24.18
C THR A 404 -5.95 9.16 -24.91
N GLU A 405 -5.70 10.05 -25.87
CA GLU A 405 -6.75 10.72 -26.65
C GLU A 405 -6.87 10.10 -28.04
N VAL A 406 -8.12 9.96 -28.50
CA VAL A 406 -8.40 9.64 -29.91
C VAL A 406 -8.65 10.94 -30.66
N HIS A 407 -7.74 11.32 -31.56
CA HIS A 407 -7.86 12.56 -32.32
C HIS A 407 -9.00 12.49 -33.35
N SER A 408 -9.79 13.54 -33.39
CA SER A 408 -10.86 13.75 -34.36
C SER A 408 -10.45 14.81 -35.38
N PRO A 409 -10.85 14.69 -36.65
CA PRO A 409 -10.78 15.82 -37.59
C PRO A 409 -11.58 17.01 -37.06
N ILE A 410 -11.05 18.19 -37.23
CA ILE A 410 -11.71 19.45 -36.92
C ILE A 410 -12.03 20.15 -38.23
N LEU A 411 -13.28 20.06 -38.67
CA LEU A 411 -13.72 20.80 -39.85
C LEU A 411 -14.11 22.23 -39.49
N GLU A 412 -13.79 23.15 -40.39
CA GLU A 412 -14.29 24.53 -40.42
C GLU A 412 -15.04 24.75 -41.72
N ILE A 413 -16.23 25.39 -41.65
CA ILE A 413 -16.95 25.84 -42.82
C ILE A 413 -17.14 27.36 -42.77
N VAL A 414 -16.76 28.04 -43.83
CA VAL A 414 -16.96 29.48 -44.02
C VAL A 414 -17.85 29.69 -45.25
N LYS A 415 -18.89 30.52 -45.10
CA LYS A 415 -19.81 30.89 -46.18
C LYS A 415 -19.72 32.39 -46.42
N GLU A 416 -19.46 32.77 -47.64
CA GLU A 416 -19.28 34.15 -48.07
C GLU A 416 -20.16 34.47 -49.28
N SER A 417 -20.61 35.73 -49.38
CA SER A 417 -21.29 36.27 -50.54
C SER A 417 -20.57 37.53 -51.05
N ASP A 418 -20.66 37.82 -52.32
CA ASP A 418 -20.00 39.00 -52.91
C ASP A 418 -20.62 40.33 -52.44
N LYS A 419 -21.91 40.30 -52.04
CA LYS A 419 -22.65 41.45 -51.49
C LYS A 419 -23.58 41.05 -50.37
N LYS A 420 -24.01 42.05 -49.60
CA LYS A 420 -25.06 41.87 -48.56
C LYS A 420 -26.47 42.29 -49.01
N GLU A 421 -26.53 43.08 -50.10
CA GLU A 421 -27.80 43.58 -50.67
C GLU A 421 -27.81 43.41 -52.18
N TYR A 422 -28.89 42.91 -52.69
CA TYR A 422 -29.11 42.65 -54.11
C TYR A 422 -30.38 43.32 -54.62
N ALA A 423 -30.44 43.71 -55.88
CA ALA A 423 -31.66 44.14 -56.52
C ALA A 423 -32.49 42.91 -56.99
N SER A 424 -33.81 43.09 -57.16
CA SER A 424 -34.63 42.03 -57.77
C SER A 424 -34.18 41.77 -59.21
N GLY A 425 -33.88 40.50 -59.54
CA GLY A 425 -33.31 40.05 -60.81
C GLY A 425 -31.77 40.02 -60.85
N GLU A 426 -31.10 40.50 -59.84
CA GLU A 426 -29.62 40.50 -59.75
C GLU A 426 -29.10 39.09 -59.43
N LYS A 427 -27.91 38.77 -59.96
CA LYS A 427 -27.13 37.59 -59.60
C LYS A 427 -26.15 37.93 -58.49
N GLY A 428 -26.05 37.06 -57.48
CA GLY A 428 -25.05 37.09 -56.43
C GLY A 428 -24.14 35.87 -56.51
N TYR A 429 -22.92 36.04 -56.10
CA TYR A 429 -21.92 34.99 -56.06
C TYR A 429 -21.66 34.54 -54.66
N TYR A 430 -21.73 33.22 -54.41
CA TYR A 430 -21.49 32.60 -53.14
C TYR A 430 -20.31 31.68 -53.19
N LYS A 431 -19.58 31.62 -52.04
CA LYS A 431 -18.44 30.74 -51.86
C LYS A 431 -18.55 30.06 -50.53
N LEU A 432 -18.45 28.74 -50.51
CA LEU A 432 -18.22 27.91 -49.32
C LEU A 432 -16.77 27.48 -49.32
N THR A 433 -16.15 27.52 -48.13
CA THR A 433 -14.83 26.98 -47.93
C THR A 433 -14.90 26.01 -46.74
N VAL A 434 -14.58 24.74 -46.95
CA VAL A 434 -14.46 23.70 -45.93
C VAL A 434 -13.01 23.35 -45.77
N ARG A 435 -12.50 23.43 -44.53
CA ARG A 435 -11.09 23.12 -44.20
C ARG A 435 -11.04 22.09 -43.10
N GLN A 436 -9.97 21.31 -43.07
CA GLN A 436 -9.55 20.49 -41.97
C GLN A 436 -8.41 21.21 -41.23
N LEU A 437 -8.52 21.38 -39.89
CA LEU A 437 -7.63 22.22 -39.08
C LEU A 437 -6.60 21.46 -38.25
N ARG A 438 -6.72 20.12 -38.13
CA ARG A 438 -5.82 19.28 -37.35
C ARG A 438 -4.83 18.55 -38.25
N GLU A 439 -3.53 18.75 -38.00
CA GLU A 439 -2.44 18.30 -38.90
C GLU A 439 -2.34 16.78 -39.11
N ASP A 440 -2.67 16.00 -38.08
CA ASP A 440 -2.37 14.57 -38.01
C ASP A 440 -3.53 13.66 -38.38
N VAL A 441 -4.68 14.21 -38.78
CA VAL A 441 -5.91 13.46 -39.03
C VAL A 441 -6.43 13.73 -40.41
N THR A 442 -6.96 12.70 -41.08
CA THR A 442 -7.64 12.81 -42.37
C THR A 442 -9.11 12.41 -42.20
N ASP A 443 -10.01 13.26 -42.70
CA ASP A 443 -11.41 12.90 -42.82
C ASP A 443 -11.72 12.50 -44.27
N GLN A 444 -12.61 11.54 -44.46
CA GLN A 444 -12.95 10.99 -45.79
C GLN A 444 -14.40 11.31 -46.14
N ASN A 445 -14.70 11.19 -47.47
CA ASN A 445 -16.06 11.27 -47.99
C ASN A 445 -16.78 12.56 -47.59
N ILE A 446 -16.10 13.70 -47.75
CA ILE A 446 -16.68 14.99 -47.35
C ILE A 446 -17.96 15.26 -48.16
N VAL A 447 -19.06 15.49 -47.42
CA VAL A 447 -20.38 15.87 -47.94
C VAL A 447 -20.62 17.32 -47.57
N ILE A 448 -21.06 18.12 -48.57
CA ILE A 448 -21.39 19.53 -48.39
C ILE A 448 -22.85 19.71 -48.81
N GLU A 449 -23.66 20.30 -47.96
CA GLU A 449 -25.08 20.64 -48.22
C GLU A 449 -25.25 22.14 -48.14
N ASP A 450 -26.08 22.70 -49.02
CA ASP A 450 -26.48 24.09 -48.99
C ASP A 450 -28.00 24.21 -49.17
N LYS A 451 -28.66 25.06 -48.36
CA LYS A 451 -30.10 25.21 -48.36
C LYS A 451 -30.53 26.64 -48.12
N LEU A 452 -31.38 27.13 -48.99
CA LEU A 452 -32.14 28.37 -48.76
C LEU A 452 -33.23 28.14 -47.74
N GLU A 453 -33.17 28.86 -46.63
CA GLU A 453 -34.18 28.78 -45.55
C GLU A 453 -35.36 29.71 -45.80
N THR A 454 -35.19 30.69 -46.70
CA THR A 454 -36.21 31.70 -47.01
C THR A 454 -36.50 31.76 -48.52
N GLN A 455 -37.67 32.28 -48.90
CA GLN A 455 -38.03 32.57 -50.27
C GLN A 455 -37.35 33.88 -50.72
N GLY A 456 -37.37 34.18 -52.01
CA GLY A 456 -36.85 35.41 -52.56
C GLY A 456 -35.47 35.29 -53.24
N ALA A 457 -34.95 34.08 -53.33
CA ALA A 457 -33.76 33.73 -54.13
C ALA A 457 -33.89 32.31 -54.67
N SER A 458 -33.11 31.99 -55.70
CA SER A 458 -32.94 30.65 -56.25
C SER A 458 -31.51 30.37 -56.65
N ILE A 459 -31.05 29.13 -56.47
CA ILE A 459 -29.73 28.67 -56.86
C ILE A 459 -29.67 28.37 -58.35
N VAL A 460 -28.61 28.81 -59.04
CA VAL A 460 -28.37 28.50 -60.45
C VAL A 460 -27.60 27.18 -60.51
N LYS A 461 -28.27 26.09 -60.80
CA LYS A 461 -27.72 24.71 -60.71
C LYS A 461 -26.43 24.51 -61.55
N ASP A 462 -26.42 25.01 -62.77
CA ASP A 462 -25.30 24.85 -63.69
C ASP A 462 -24.08 25.74 -63.35
N SER A 463 -24.19 26.55 -62.29
CA SER A 463 -23.10 27.42 -61.81
C SER A 463 -22.30 26.81 -60.67
N ILE A 464 -22.72 25.64 -60.13
CA ILE A 464 -22.06 25.01 -59.00
C ILE A 464 -20.73 24.40 -59.45
N PHE A 465 -19.65 24.84 -58.81
CA PHE A 465 -18.30 24.45 -59.13
C PHE A 465 -17.51 24.10 -57.88
N VAL A 466 -16.86 22.90 -57.87
CA VAL A 466 -16.20 22.34 -56.69
C VAL A 466 -14.71 22.17 -56.96
N LYS A 467 -13.86 22.65 -56.03
CA LYS A 467 -12.43 22.49 -56.08
C LYS A 467 -11.89 21.96 -54.77
N LYS A 468 -10.83 21.10 -54.85
CA LYS A 468 -9.95 20.80 -53.70
C LYS A 468 -8.60 21.41 -53.96
N ASN A 469 -8.09 22.27 -53.06
CA ASN A 469 -6.81 22.94 -53.16
C ASN A 469 -6.58 23.65 -54.53
N GLY A 470 -7.64 24.24 -55.09
CA GLY A 470 -7.62 24.92 -56.36
C GLY A 470 -7.80 24.01 -57.61
N ILE A 471 -7.84 22.68 -57.45
CA ILE A 471 -8.05 21.69 -58.51
C ILE A 471 -9.52 21.26 -58.53
N GLU A 472 -10.13 21.29 -59.73
CA GLU A 472 -11.53 20.89 -59.89
C GLU A 472 -11.75 19.41 -59.57
N LEU A 473 -12.82 19.13 -58.78
CA LEU A 473 -13.26 17.78 -58.44
C LEU A 473 -14.30 17.32 -59.49
N LYS A 474 -13.86 16.78 -60.60
CA LYS A 474 -14.71 16.36 -61.73
C LYS A 474 -15.63 15.18 -61.41
N ASP A 475 -15.24 14.36 -60.43
CA ASP A 475 -16.00 13.15 -60.03
C ASP A 475 -16.99 13.42 -58.87
N ALA A 476 -17.10 14.68 -58.41
CA ALA A 476 -18.04 15.05 -57.39
C ALA A 476 -19.49 14.86 -57.87
N LYS A 477 -20.32 14.17 -57.13
CA LYS A 477 -21.77 14.02 -57.43
C LYS A 477 -22.53 15.18 -56.83
N ILE A 478 -23.17 15.97 -57.70
CA ILE A 478 -23.94 17.15 -57.31
C ILE A 478 -25.43 16.90 -57.58
N GLU A 479 -26.23 16.91 -56.53
CA GLU A 479 -27.68 16.90 -56.60
C GLU A 479 -28.17 18.31 -56.23
N ALA A 480 -28.85 19.02 -57.13
CA ALA A 480 -29.21 20.41 -56.92
C ALA A 480 -30.63 20.71 -57.43
N ASP A 481 -31.36 21.55 -56.70
CA ASP A 481 -32.59 22.19 -57.13
C ASP A 481 -32.49 23.71 -56.92
N ASP A 482 -33.59 24.42 -57.13
CA ASP A 482 -33.64 25.87 -57.01
C ASP A 482 -33.49 26.37 -55.55
N THR A 483 -33.60 25.47 -54.56
CA THR A 483 -33.61 25.78 -53.14
C THR A 483 -32.38 25.29 -52.40
N GLY A 484 -31.58 24.40 -53.00
CA GLY A 484 -30.41 23.83 -52.34
C GLY A 484 -29.61 22.87 -53.20
N PHE A 485 -28.54 22.36 -52.66
CA PHE A 485 -27.75 21.28 -53.27
C PHE A 485 -27.12 20.38 -52.21
N VAL A 486 -26.81 19.16 -52.60
CA VAL A 486 -25.97 18.20 -51.87
C VAL A 486 -24.82 17.78 -52.76
N ILE A 487 -23.61 17.88 -52.28
CA ILE A 487 -22.40 17.49 -52.98
C ILE A 487 -21.73 16.34 -52.21
N GLN A 488 -21.67 15.16 -52.82
CA GLN A 488 -20.82 14.07 -52.40
C GLN A 488 -19.47 14.26 -53.10
N THR A 489 -18.49 14.82 -52.41
CA THR A 489 -17.24 15.24 -53.04
C THR A 489 -16.33 14.07 -53.43
N GLY A 490 -16.47 12.89 -52.83
CA GLY A 490 -15.56 11.74 -52.96
C GLY A 490 -14.14 12.04 -52.53
N ALA A 491 -13.90 13.20 -51.91
CA ALA A 491 -12.59 13.67 -51.51
C ALA A 491 -12.38 13.50 -50.00
N SER A 492 -11.12 13.34 -49.60
CA SER A 492 -10.64 13.44 -48.24
C SER A 492 -10.10 14.83 -47.94
N LEU A 493 -10.13 15.26 -46.69
CA LEU A 493 -9.44 16.45 -46.20
C LEU A 493 -8.40 16.03 -45.15
N SER A 494 -7.13 16.29 -45.48
CA SER A 494 -5.99 16.15 -44.57
C SER A 494 -5.57 17.54 -44.06
N ASP A 495 -4.44 17.60 -43.36
CA ASP A 495 -3.85 18.83 -42.88
C ASP A 495 -3.86 19.95 -43.92
N MET A 496 -4.42 21.10 -43.54
CA MET A 496 -4.51 22.33 -44.37
C MET A 496 -5.24 22.17 -45.69
N ASP A 497 -5.77 21.01 -46.03
CA ASP A 497 -6.61 20.83 -47.22
C ASP A 497 -7.91 21.65 -47.09
N LYS A 498 -8.35 22.17 -48.24
CA LYS A 498 -9.64 22.86 -48.37
C LYS A 498 -10.43 22.41 -49.58
N ILE A 499 -11.75 22.35 -49.41
CA ILE A 499 -12.71 22.25 -50.52
C ILE A 499 -13.42 23.59 -50.63
N GLU A 500 -13.48 24.12 -51.84
CA GLU A 500 -14.15 25.36 -52.17
C GLU A 500 -15.31 25.04 -53.12
N VAL A 501 -16.51 25.49 -52.78
CA VAL A 501 -17.73 25.44 -53.63
C VAL A 501 -18.10 26.85 -53.98
N CYS A 502 -18.18 27.15 -55.28
CA CYS A 502 -18.60 28.44 -55.80
C CYS A 502 -19.90 28.24 -56.61
N TYR A 503 -20.85 29.12 -56.45
CA TYR A 503 -22.11 29.06 -57.17
C TYR A 503 -22.80 30.44 -57.26
N GLU A 504 -23.73 30.58 -58.21
CA GLU A 504 -24.56 31.78 -58.41
C GLU A 504 -25.96 31.59 -57.81
N MET A 505 -26.49 32.68 -57.31
CA MET A 505 -27.89 32.77 -56.90
C MET A 505 -28.55 33.91 -57.68
N VAL A 506 -29.82 33.77 -57.99
CA VAL A 506 -30.67 34.85 -58.56
C VAL A 506 -31.64 35.30 -57.50
N PHE A 507 -31.62 36.59 -57.17
CA PHE A 507 -32.51 37.22 -56.21
C PHE A 507 -33.76 37.75 -56.88
N LYS A 508 -34.92 37.46 -56.35
CA LYS A 508 -36.19 37.93 -56.94
C LYS A 508 -37.22 38.14 -55.82
N THR A 509 -37.71 39.35 -55.70
CA THR A 509 -38.79 39.69 -54.79
C THR A 509 -39.90 40.45 -55.52
N GLU A 510 -41.12 40.18 -55.13
CA GLU A 510 -42.32 40.95 -55.50
C GLU A 510 -42.75 41.87 -54.35
N SER A 511 -42.03 41.82 -53.21
CA SER A 511 -42.32 42.61 -52.01
C SER A 511 -42.00 44.08 -52.21
N THR A 512 -42.77 44.94 -51.60
CA THR A 512 -42.53 46.38 -51.52
C THR A 512 -41.57 46.75 -50.35
N GLU A 513 -41.23 45.77 -49.46
CA GLU A 513 -40.29 45.88 -48.38
C GLU A 513 -39.06 45.02 -48.69
N PRO A 514 -37.88 45.35 -48.16
CA PRO A 514 -36.69 44.50 -48.30
C PRO A 514 -36.92 43.13 -47.68
N GLU A 515 -36.62 42.08 -48.42
CA GLU A 515 -36.70 40.69 -47.90
C GLU A 515 -35.33 40.19 -47.49
N LYS A 516 -35.33 39.57 -46.30
CA LYS A 516 -34.15 38.89 -45.77
C LYS A 516 -34.05 37.49 -46.33
N ILE A 517 -32.92 37.18 -46.97
CA ILE A 517 -32.59 35.85 -47.47
C ILE A 517 -31.60 35.21 -46.53
N VAL A 518 -31.93 34.03 -46.05
CA VAL A 518 -31.06 33.21 -45.16
C VAL A 518 -30.69 31.97 -45.93
N ASN A 519 -29.38 31.74 -46.06
CA ASN A 519 -28.83 30.59 -46.73
C ASN A 519 -27.84 29.86 -45.81
N THR A 520 -28.11 28.59 -45.51
CA THR A 520 -27.38 27.74 -44.59
C THR A 520 -26.62 26.67 -45.34
N ALA A 521 -25.33 26.53 -45.00
CA ALA A 521 -24.49 25.45 -45.50
C ALA A 521 -24.08 24.52 -44.35
N LYS A 522 -23.94 23.25 -44.65
CA LYS A 522 -23.47 22.21 -43.76
C LYS A 522 -22.34 21.44 -44.40
N ALA A 523 -21.42 20.93 -43.60
CA ALA A 523 -20.38 20.01 -44.06
C ALA A 523 -20.15 18.93 -42.99
N ARG A 524 -19.85 17.71 -43.44
CA ARG A 524 -19.45 16.56 -42.61
C ARG A 524 -18.56 15.62 -43.39
N GLY A 525 -17.77 14.85 -42.67
CA GLY A 525 -17.03 13.71 -43.19
C GLY A 525 -17.49 12.40 -42.58
N ASP A 526 -16.72 11.34 -42.75
CA ASP A 526 -17.00 10.03 -42.15
C ASP A 526 -16.79 10.01 -40.62
N ILE A 527 -15.88 10.85 -40.12
CA ILE A 527 -15.46 10.86 -38.71
C ILE A 527 -15.87 12.17 -38.02
N SER A 528 -15.79 13.31 -38.72
CA SER A 528 -16.11 14.61 -38.13
C SER A 528 -17.63 14.81 -37.94
N PRO A 529 -18.02 15.49 -36.88
CA PRO A 529 -19.40 15.91 -36.70
C PRO A 529 -19.82 16.92 -37.79
N GLU A 530 -21.16 17.02 -38.06
CA GLU A 530 -21.70 18.03 -38.95
C GLU A 530 -21.43 19.43 -38.40
N ILE A 531 -20.94 20.31 -39.25
CA ILE A 531 -20.68 21.72 -38.96
C ILE A 531 -21.57 22.60 -39.88
N THR A 532 -21.89 23.81 -39.44
CA THR A 532 -22.85 24.69 -40.12
C THR A 532 -22.30 26.10 -40.25
N ALA A 533 -22.53 26.74 -41.40
CA ALA A 533 -22.33 28.17 -41.61
C ALA A 533 -23.57 28.79 -42.27
N GLN A 534 -23.88 30.03 -41.94
CA GLN A 534 -25.02 30.74 -42.44
C GLN A 534 -24.61 32.11 -42.98
N GLN A 535 -25.21 32.49 -44.09
CA GLN A 535 -25.04 33.82 -44.68
C GLN A 535 -26.40 34.49 -44.88
N GLU A 536 -26.46 35.73 -44.48
CA GLU A 536 -27.65 36.58 -44.65
C GLU A 536 -27.41 37.61 -45.78
N ALA A 537 -28.44 37.80 -46.58
CA ALA A 537 -28.49 38.82 -47.60
C ALA A 537 -29.88 39.48 -47.63
N TYR A 538 -29.97 40.63 -48.26
CA TYR A 538 -31.22 41.33 -48.39
C TYR A 538 -31.52 41.61 -49.88
N VAL A 539 -32.77 41.38 -50.29
CA VAL A 539 -33.25 41.79 -51.62
C VAL A 539 -33.96 43.11 -51.45
N LYS A 540 -33.51 44.14 -52.18
CA LYS A 540 -34.15 45.46 -52.16
C LYS A 540 -35.57 45.37 -52.65
N ALA A 541 -36.45 46.16 -52.01
CA ALA A 541 -37.86 46.27 -52.42
C ALA A 541 -38.00 46.60 -53.92
N LYS A 542 -38.98 46.02 -54.54
CA LYS A 542 -39.31 46.36 -55.93
C LYS A 542 -39.70 47.82 -55.99
N ALA A 543 -39.05 48.61 -56.85
CA ALA A 543 -39.41 50.02 -57.02
C ALA A 543 -40.84 50.15 -57.50
N GLU A 544 -41.64 50.86 -56.77
CA GLU A 544 -43.00 51.24 -57.27
C GLU A 544 -42.85 52.02 -58.57
N PRO A 545 -43.71 51.79 -59.59
CA PRO A 545 -43.66 52.58 -60.79
C PRO A 545 -43.97 54.04 -60.43
N THR A 546 -43.05 54.94 -60.72
CA THR A 546 -43.17 56.35 -60.48
C THR A 546 -44.40 56.89 -61.18
N ALA A 547 -45.41 57.30 -60.47
CA ALA A 547 -46.63 57.95 -60.99
C ALA A 547 -46.21 59.29 -61.67
N THR A 548 -46.63 59.46 -62.95
CA THR A 548 -46.46 60.70 -63.74
C THR A 548 -47.01 61.90 -62.98
N PRO A 549 -46.26 63.03 -62.79
CA PRO A 549 -46.73 64.12 -61.95
C PRO A 549 -47.86 64.90 -62.61
N THR A 550 -48.99 65.03 -61.90
CA THR A 550 -50.10 65.94 -62.24
C THR A 550 -49.73 67.38 -61.81
N PRO A 551 -50.02 68.44 -62.60
CA PRO A 551 -49.53 69.78 -62.35
C PRO A 551 -50.12 70.38 -61.06
N SER A 552 -49.27 70.98 -60.28
CA SER A 552 -49.44 71.58 -58.96
C SER A 552 -50.23 72.90 -59.01
N VAL A 553 -51.17 73.03 -58.11
CA VAL A 553 -51.81 74.30 -57.73
C VAL A 553 -51.14 74.83 -56.46
N THR A 554 -50.75 76.09 -56.49
CA THR A 554 -50.01 76.79 -55.42
C THR A 554 -50.88 76.98 -54.19
N PRO A 555 -50.45 76.67 -53.00
CA PRO A 555 -51.12 77.12 -51.75
C PRO A 555 -50.39 78.25 -51.06
N LYS A 556 -51.19 79.07 -50.40
CA LYS A 556 -50.94 80.26 -49.56
C LYS A 556 -50.19 79.98 -48.27
N PRO A 557 -49.39 80.90 -47.70
CA PRO A 557 -48.51 80.64 -46.53
C PRO A 557 -49.33 80.57 -45.22
N THR A 558 -48.96 79.67 -44.36
CA THR A 558 -49.48 79.59 -42.97
C THR A 558 -48.33 79.50 -41.98
N GLU A 559 -48.52 80.05 -40.82
CA GLU A 559 -47.70 80.52 -39.76
C GLU A 559 -46.78 79.47 -39.07
N THR A 560 -45.73 79.97 -38.49
CA THR A 560 -44.64 79.29 -37.69
C THR A 560 -45.17 78.86 -36.34
N PRO A 561 -44.96 77.67 -35.88
CA PRO A 561 -45.06 77.32 -34.46
C PRO A 561 -43.72 77.32 -33.71
N LYS A 562 -43.79 77.66 -32.44
CA LYS A 562 -42.86 77.95 -31.39
C LYS A 562 -42.03 76.69 -30.96
N PRO A 563 -40.81 76.84 -30.49
CA PRO A 563 -39.91 75.69 -30.13
C PRO A 563 -40.33 74.99 -28.83
N THR A 564 -40.24 73.68 -28.85
CA THR A 564 -40.43 72.83 -27.66
C THR A 564 -39.08 72.32 -27.11
N GLU A 565 -38.99 72.25 -25.83
CA GLU A 565 -37.83 72.08 -24.98
C GLU A 565 -37.10 70.74 -25.16
N THR A 566 -35.79 70.78 -24.92
CA THR A 566 -34.83 69.65 -24.90
C THR A 566 -35.02 68.75 -23.68
N PRO A 567 -35.02 67.44 -23.76
CA PRO A 567 -34.99 66.59 -22.59
C PRO A 567 -33.55 66.35 -22.09
N LYS A 568 -33.44 66.30 -20.76
CA LYS A 568 -32.28 66.15 -19.91
C LYS A 568 -31.59 64.78 -20.07
N PRO A 569 -30.28 64.66 -19.92
CA PRO A 569 -29.53 63.37 -20.08
C PRO A 569 -29.77 62.42 -18.91
N THR A 570 -29.89 61.13 -19.25
CA THR A 570 -30.00 60.04 -18.29
C THR A 570 -28.62 59.56 -17.87
N GLU A 571 -28.47 59.29 -16.59
CA GLU A 571 -27.21 58.92 -15.92
C GLU A 571 -26.66 57.55 -16.38
N VAL A 572 -25.32 57.45 -16.37
CA VAL A 572 -24.50 56.29 -16.62
C VAL A 572 -24.49 55.36 -15.40
N PRO A 573 -24.72 54.08 -15.50
CA PRO A 573 -24.54 53.19 -14.35
C PRO A 573 -23.07 52.87 -14.05
N LYS A 574 -22.79 52.83 -12.74
CA LYS A 574 -21.51 52.60 -12.06
C LYS A 574 -21.07 51.14 -12.19
N PRO A 575 -19.76 50.82 -12.30
CA PRO A 575 -19.26 49.46 -12.42
C PRO A 575 -19.39 48.66 -11.12
N THR A 576 -19.73 47.37 -11.26
CA THR A 576 -19.84 46.40 -10.18
C THR A 576 -18.44 45.88 -9.82
N GLU A 577 -18.15 45.82 -8.53
CA GLU A 577 -16.89 45.34 -7.94
C GLU A 577 -16.67 43.84 -8.15
N GLN A 578 -15.41 43.46 -8.38
CA GLN A 578 -14.92 42.07 -8.38
C GLN A 578 -14.91 41.48 -6.96
N PRO A 579 -15.18 40.19 -6.79
CA PRO A 579 -15.03 39.53 -5.49
C PRO A 579 -13.57 39.26 -5.14
N LYS A 580 -13.27 39.51 -3.88
CA LYS A 580 -11.99 39.38 -3.19
C LYS A 580 -11.63 37.91 -2.96
N ALA A 581 -10.41 37.53 -3.26
CA ALA A 581 -9.84 36.22 -3.01
C ALA A 581 -9.76 35.89 -1.50
N THR A 582 -10.13 34.66 -1.16
CA THR A 582 -9.99 34.06 0.17
C THR A 582 -8.59 33.48 0.34
N PRO A 583 -7.90 33.65 1.47
CA PRO A 583 -6.57 33.09 1.69
C PRO A 583 -6.64 31.61 2.11
N THR A 584 -5.71 30.83 1.58
CA THR A 584 -5.39 29.46 1.94
C THR A 584 -4.69 29.41 3.30
N PRO A 585 -5.00 28.51 4.23
CA PRO A 585 -4.20 28.32 5.43
C PRO A 585 -3.01 27.40 5.15
N SER A 586 -1.84 27.86 5.61
CA SER A 586 -0.63 27.08 5.79
C SER A 586 -0.74 26.22 7.06
N VAL A 587 -0.50 24.96 7.00
CA VAL A 587 0.41 24.13 7.83
C VAL A 587 0.72 22.87 7.06
#